data_20aaffa39ab3df0e13f54d969764c962
#
_entry.id   20aaffa39ab3df0e13f54d969764c962
#
_cell.length_a   1.000
_cell.length_b   1.000
_cell.length_c   1.000
_cell.angle_alpha   90.00
_cell.angle_beta   90.00
_cell.angle_gamma   90.00
#
_symmetry.space_group_name_H-M   'P 1'
#
loop_
_entity.id
_entity.type
_entity.pdbx_description
1 polymer ?
#
loop_
_entity_poly.entity_id
_entity_poly.type
_entity_poly.pdbx_seq_one_letter_code
_entity_poly.pdbx_strand_id
1 'polypeptide(L)'
;TIKAISQGAQQELLYKRWVDRNRAIVDSVSHGRIAYVHVKAMNSESFRTVYSELLSEKNRTKDAVIVDERHNGGGWLHDDLCTLLSGKQYQEFVPHGKVVGKDPFNKWTKPSCVLICEDDYSNGHGFPWVYKELGIGKLIGAPVAGTMTAVWWETLMDRSLVFGIPQVGCRDMRGTFGENTTLQPDIEVYNSPEDYITGH
;
A
#
# COMPACT_ATOMS: atom_id res chain seq x y z
N THR A 1 -12.15 -30.92 19.26
CA THR A 1 -12.39 -29.88 20.28
C THR A 1 -12.29 -28.53 19.57
N ILE A 2 -13.33 -27.71 19.64
CA ILE A 2 -13.35 -26.35 19.10
C ILE A 2 -12.89 -25.41 20.23
N LYS A 3 -11.89 -24.57 19.94
CA LYS A 3 -11.42 -23.54 20.86
C LYS A 3 -11.99 -22.19 20.45
N ALA A 4 -12.65 -21.49 21.36
CA ALA A 4 -13.12 -20.13 21.12
C ALA A 4 -11.92 -19.16 20.96
N ILE A 5 -12.07 -18.19 20.05
CA ILE A 5 -11.08 -17.14 19.81
C ILE A 5 -11.73 -15.77 20.04
N SER A 6 -10.92 -14.74 20.28
CA SER A 6 -11.41 -13.37 20.39
C SER A 6 -11.85 -12.82 19.02
N GLN A 7 -12.72 -11.81 19.04
CA GLN A 7 -13.13 -11.12 17.81
C GLN A 7 -11.93 -10.55 17.03
N GLY A 8 -10.94 -9.98 17.72
CA GLY A 8 -9.72 -9.50 17.07
C GLY A 8 -8.94 -10.62 16.38
N ALA A 9 -8.81 -11.79 17.01
CA ALA A 9 -8.17 -12.93 16.38
C ALA A 9 -8.95 -13.45 15.15
N GLN A 10 -10.29 -13.40 15.21
CA GLN A 10 -11.12 -13.72 14.05
C GLN A 10 -10.90 -12.73 12.90
N GLN A 11 -10.88 -11.44 13.19
CA GLN A 11 -10.62 -10.40 12.17
C GLN A 11 -9.26 -10.57 11.51
N GLU A 12 -8.22 -10.89 12.28
CA GLU A 12 -6.88 -11.18 11.72
C GLU A 12 -6.88 -12.40 10.78
N LEU A 13 -7.60 -13.46 11.14
CA LEU A 13 -7.73 -14.64 10.26
C LEU A 13 -8.50 -14.31 8.98
N LEU A 14 -9.56 -13.50 9.06
CA LEU A 14 -10.33 -13.07 7.90
C LEU A 14 -9.50 -12.15 7.00
N TYR A 15 -8.76 -11.20 7.58
CA TYR A 15 -7.82 -10.34 6.87
C TYR A 15 -6.75 -11.16 6.13
N LYS A 16 -6.10 -12.08 6.84
CA LYS A 16 -5.09 -12.94 6.21
C LYS A 16 -5.67 -13.74 5.05
N ARG A 17 -6.86 -14.33 5.22
CA ARG A 17 -7.54 -15.08 4.16
C ARG A 17 -7.86 -14.20 2.95
N TRP A 18 -8.28 -12.94 3.18
CA TRP A 18 -8.55 -11.99 2.12
C TRP A 18 -7.28 -11.63 1.33
N VAL A 19 -6.18 -11.34 2.00
CA VAL A 19 -4.88 -11.08 1.36
C VAL A 19 -4.39 -12.29 0.57
N ASP A 20 -4.45 -13.49 1.16
CA ASP A 20 -4.01 -14.73 0.51
C ASP A 20 -4.87 -15.05 -0.73
N ARG A 21 -6.20 -14.78 -0.68
CA ARG A 21 -7.10 -14.91 -1.84
C ARG A 21 -6.72 -13.97 -2.97
N ASN A 22 -6.52 -12.68 -2.67
CA ASN A 22 -6.14 -11.68 -3.67
C ASN A 22 -4.80 -12.03 -4.30
N ARG A 23 -3.83 -12.45 -3.50
CA ARG A 23 -2.52 -12.94 -3.99
C ARG A 23 -2.68 -14.13 -4.94
N ALA A 24 -3.52 -15.09 -4.60
CA ALA A 24 -3.79 -16.26 -5.44
C ALA A 24 -4.47 -15.87 -6.76
N ILE A 25 -5.41 -14.91 -6.73
CA ILE A 25 -6.07 -14.39 -7.94
C ILE A 25 -5.03 -13.73 -8.86
N VAL A 26 -4.20 -12.82 -8.32
CA VAL A 26 -3.16 -12.14 -9.10
C VAL A 26 -2.17 -13.15 -9.68
N ASP A 27 -1.72 -14.12 -8.89
CA ASP A 27 -0.79 -15.17 -9.35
C ASP A 27 -1.41 -16.00 -10.49
N SER A 28 -2.67 -16.40 -10.35
CA SER A 28 -3.39 -17.18 -11.37
C SER A 28 -3.60 -16.40 -12.67
N VAL A 29 -4.16 -15.19 -12.58
CA VAL A 29 -4.50 -14.36 -13.76
C VAL A 29 -3.24 -13.91 -14.50
N SER A 30 -2.15 -13.65 -13.78
CA SER A 30 -0.87 -13.24 -14.36
C SER A 30 0.01 -14.41 -14.80
N HIS A 31 -0.43 -15.65 -14.64
CA HIS A 31 0.39 -16.86 -14.83
C HIS A 31 1.70 -16.81 -14.05
N GLY A 32 1.64 -16.35 -12.81
CA GLY A 32 2.77 -16.24 -11.92
C GLY A 32 3.72 -15.06 -12.18
N ARG A 33 3.39 -14.15 -13.10
CA ARG A 33 4.27 -13.06 -13.54
C ARG A 33 4.23 -11.81 -12.65
N ILE A 34 3.12 -11.58 -11.94
CA ILE A 34 2.92 -10.38 -11.12
C ILE A 34 2.93 -10.73 -9.64
N ALA A 35 3.67 -9.96 -8.85
CA ALA A 35 3.65 -10.03 -7.39
C ALA A 35 2.44 -9.25 -6.84
N TYR A 36 1.99 -9.63 -5.65
CA TYR A 36 0.98 -8.90 -4.89
C TYR A 36 1.43 -8.75 -3.45
N VAL A 37 1.37 -7.53 -2.94
CA VAL A 37 1.62 -7.20 -1.53
C VAL A 37 0.51 -6.28 -1.03
N HIS A 38 0.14 -6.40 0.26
CA HIS A 38 -0.87 -5.54 0.86
C HIS A 38 -0.26 -4.69 1.97
N VAL A 39 -0.56 -3.40 1.97
CA VAL A 39 -0.14 -2.42 2.98
C VAL A 39 -1.26 -2.24 3.99
N LYS A 40 -1.25 -3.01 5.07
CA LYS A 40 -2.33 -3.03 6.07
C LYS A 40 -2.54 -1.70 6.78
N ALA A 41 -1.47 -1.01 7.11
CA ALA A 41 -1.47 0.31 7.76
C ALA A 41 -0.15 1.02 7.47
N MET A 42 -0.10 2.33 7.66
CA MET A 42 1.12 3.13 7.44
C MET A 42 2.00 3.14 8.70
N ASN A 43 2.59 1.97 9.02
CA ASN A 43 3.45 1.78 10.17
C ASN A 43 4.65 0.85 9.88
N SER A 44 5.60 0.82 10.80
CA SER A 44 6.84 0.03 10.64
C SER A 44 6.61 -1.48 10.56
N GLU A 45 5.55 -2.01 11.14
CA GLU A 45 5.22 -3.44 11.06
C GLU A 45 4.77 -3.81 9.64
N SER A 46 3.85 -3.02 9.09
CA SER A 46 3.41 -3.17 7.70
C SER A 46 4.57 -2.99 6.71
N PHE A 47 5.46 -2.01 6.96
CA PHE A 47 6.64 -1.83 6.13
C PHE A 47 7.54 -3.07 6.11
N ARG A 48 7.85 -3.63 7.28
CA ARG A 48 8.68 -4.85 7.35
C ARG A 48 8.05 -6.02 6.61
N THR A 49 6.72 -6.17 6.71
CA THR A 49 5.97 -7.20 5.98
C THR A 49 6.08 -6.99 4.47
N VAL A 50 5.74 -5.79 3.98
CA VAL A 50 5.83 -5.44 2.55
C VAL A 50 7.24 -5.58 2.02
N TYR A 51 8.23 -5.07 2.75
CA TYR A 51 9.65 -5.16 2.38
C TYR A 51 10.10 -6.62 2.23
N SER A 52 9.80 -7.46 3.22
CA SER A 52 10.21 -8.87 3.20
C SER A 52 9.49 -9.68 2.12
N GLU A 53 8.20 -9.44 1.91
CA GLU A 53 7.42 -10.10 0.85
C GLU A 53 7.88 -9.66 -0.54
N LEU A 54 7.95 -8.34 -0.77
CA LEU A 54 8.28 -7.77 -2.07
C LEU A 54 9.68 -8.16 -2.53
N LEU A 55 10.65 -8.10 -1.63
CA LEU A 55 12.04 -8.42 -1.92
C LEU A 55 12.41 -9.89 -1.69
N SER A 56 11.44 -10.76 -1.42
CA SER A 56 11.66 -12.21 -1.34
C SER A 56 12.18 -12.78 -2.66
N GLU A 57 12.90 -13.88 -2.60
CA GLU A 57 13.43 -14.55 -3.80
C GLU A 57 12.31 -14.85 -4.81
N LYS A 58 11.15 -15.35 -4.34
CA LYS A 58 9.99 -15.61 -5.18
C LYS A 58 9.50 -14.37 -5.94
N ASN A 59 9.36 -13.22 -5.26
CA ASN A 59 8.81 -12.01 -5.87
C ASN A 59 9.84 -11.25 -6.70
N ARG A 60 11.12 -11.36 -6.39
CA ARG A 60 12.20 -10.78 -7.21
C ARG A 60 12.25 -11.33 -8.64
N THR A 61 11.76 -12.53 -8.90
CA THR A 61 11.67 -13.11 -10.24
C THR A 61 10.49 -12.63 -11.05
N LYS A 62 9.48 -12.02 -10.42
CA LYS A 62 8.27 -11.50 -11.06
C LYS A 62 8.58 -10.27 -11.93
N ASP A 63 7.71 -9.98 -12.90
CA ASP A 63 7.89 -8.87 -13.85
C ASP A 63 7.40 -7.53 -13.31
N ALA A 64 6.40 -7.53 -12.44
CA ALA A 64 5.77 -6.36 -11.87
C ALA A 64 5.18 -6.67 -10.49
N VAL A 65 4.69 -5.63 -9.78
CA VAL A 65 3.97 -5.78 -8.51
C VAL A 65 2.70 -4.93 -8.47
N ILE A 66 1.65 -5.51 -7.90
CA ILE A 66 0.47 -4.80 -7.42
C ILE A 66 0.67 -4.55 -5.91
N VAL A 67 0.69 -3.28 -5.53
CA VAL A 67 0.69 -2.83 -4.14
C VAL A 67 -0.75 -2.45 -3.78
N ASP A 68 -1.38 -3.27 -2.98
CA ASP A 68 -2.76 -3.04 -2.55
C ASP A 68 -2.75 -2.33 -1.19
N GLU A 69 -3.30 -1.13 -1.13
CA GLU A 69 -3.45 -0.40 0.12
C GLU A 69 -4.92 -0.18 0.51
N ARG A 70 -5.85 -0.74 -0.23
CA ARG A 70 -7.28 -0.58 0.05
C ARG A 70 -7.61 -0.85 1.52
N HIS A 71 -8.48 -0.02 2.08
CA HIS A 71 -8.88 -0.03 3.49
C HIS A 71 -7.77 0.39 4.47
N ASN A 72 -6.82 1.23 4.02
CA ASN A 72 -5.73 1.72 4.85
C ASN A 72 -6.15 2.96 5.65
N GLY A 73 -6.19 2.83 6.97
CA GLY A 73 -6.55 3.93 7.89
C GLY A 73 -5.45 4.96 8.13
N GLY A 74 -4.30 4.87 7.47
CA GLY A 74 -3.21 5.83 7.58
C GLY A 74 -2.14 5.48 8.62
N GLY A 75 -1.42 6.50 9.03
CA GLY A 75 -0.22 6.44 9.86
C GLY A 75 0.86 7.37 9.30
N TRP A 76 2.10 6.88 9.13
CA TRP A 76 3.20 7.64 8.52
C TRP A 76 4.24 6.72 7.90
N LEU A 77 4.11 6.42 6.59
CA LEU A 77 4.95 5.46 5.88
C LEU A 77 5.16 5.77 4.39
N HIS A 78 4.54 6.80 3.86
CA HIS A 78 4.53 7.10 2.42
C HIS A 78 5.93 7.25 1.81
N ASP A 79 6.85 7.89 2.53
CA ASP A 79 8.22 8.13 2.04
C ASP A 79 9.03 6.83 1.91
N ASP A 80 8.94 5.96 2.93
CA ASP A 80 9.61 4.65 2.90
C ASP A 80 9.09 3.77 1.76
N LEU A 81 7.76 3.75 1.55
CA LEU A 81 7.14 2.99 0.46
C LEU A 81 7.52 3.53 -0.92
N CYS A 82 7.48 4.85 -1.11
CA CYS A 82 7.90 5.48 -2.36
C CYS A 82 9.40 5.25 -2.61
N THR A 83 10.24 5.33 -1.58
CA THR A 83 11.67 5.02 -1.67
C THR A 83 11.91 3.56 -2.06
N LEU A 84 11.15 2.62 -1.49
CA LEU A 84 11.23 1.20 -1.82
C LEU A 84 10.83 0.92 -3.27
N LEU A 85 9.79 1.60 -3.77
CA LEU A 85 9.18 1.35 -5.08
C LEU A 85 9.83 2.14 -6.24
N SER A 86 10.68 3.13 -5.95
CA SER A 86 11.33 4.00 -6.94
C SER A 86 12.75 3.55 -7.31
N GLY A 87 13.08 2.28 -7.14
CA GLY A 87 14.41 1.76 -7.45
C GLY A 87 14.74 1.82 -8.94
N LYS A 88 15.98 2.20 -9.25
CA LYS A 88 16.54 2.10 -10.61
C LYS A 88 17.76 1.22 -10.58
N GLN A 89 17.79 0.19 -11.46
CA GLN A 89 18.94 -0.68 -11.56
C GLN A 89 20.14 0.13 -12.07
N TYR A 90 21.30 -0.06 -11.44
CA TYR A 90 22.53 0.66 -11.82
C TYR A 90 23.76 -0.24 -12.04
N GLN A 91 23.72 -1.51 -11.61
CA GLN A 91 24.80 -2.46 -11.89
C GLN A 91 24.33 -3.92 -11.84
N GLU A 92 25.19 -4.80 -12.37
CA GLU A 92 25.05 -6.26 -12.34
C GLU A 92 26.31 -6.91 -11.80
N PHE A 93 26.17 -8.04 -11.12
CA PHE A 93 27.29 -8.88 -10.67
C PHE A 93 27.47 -10.02 -11.67
N VAL A 94 28.62 -10.07 -12.34
CA VAL A 94 28.85 -10.95 -13.51
C VAL A 94 30.12 -11.77 -13.36
N PRO A 95 30.20 -12.76 -12.44
CA PRO A 95 31.32 -13.67 -12.39
C PRO A 95 31.32 -14.57 -13.64
N HIS A 96 32.47 -14.67 -14.27
CA HIS A 96 32.69 -15.54 -15.46
C HIS A 96 31.65 -15.37 -16.59
N GLY A 97 31.18 -14.13 -16.81
CA GLY A 97 30.21 -13.82 -17.87
C GLY A 97 28.75 -14.17 -17.58
N LYS A 98 28.42 -14.67 -16.38
CA LYS A 98 27.05 -14.99 -15.97
C LYS A 98 26.53 -14.00 -14.94
N VAL A 99 25.40 -13.35 -15.21
CA VAL A 99 24.74 -12.47 -14.25
C VAL A 99 24.22 -13.30 -13.08
N VAL A 100 24.67 -12.98 -11.85
CA VAL A 100 24.26 -13.65 -10.60
C VAL A 100 23.49 -12.74 -9.66
N GLY A 101 23.52 -11.43 -9.90
CA GLY A 101 22.81 -10.45 -9.08
C GLY A 101 22.76 -9.07 -9.73
N LYS A 102 21.95 -8.20 -9.16
CA LYS A 102 21.71 -6.82 -9.63
C LYS A 102 21.52 -5.89 -8.44
N ASP A 103 21.95 -4.65 -8.57
CA ASP A 103 21.69 -3.59 -7.59
C ASP A 103 20.72 -2.52 -8.14
N PRO A 104 19.92 -1.92 -7.27
CA PRO A 104 19.88 -2.03 -5.79
C PRO A 104 19.18 -3.30 -5.30
N PHE A 105 19.72 -3.90 -4.24
CA PHE A 105 19.15 -5.11 -3.64
C PHE A 105 17.97 -4.82 -2.71
N ASN A 106 17.89 -3.59 -2.20
CA ASN A 106 16.95 -3.13 -1.18
C ASN A 106 15.80 -2.28 -1.74
N LYS A 107 15.60 -2.28 -3.06
CA LYS A 107 14.53 -1.55 -3.75
C LYS A 107 13.89 -2.40 -4.82
N TRP A 108 12.63 -2.13 -5.09
CA TRP A 108 11.93 -2.65 -6.25
C TRP A 108 12.30 -1.84 -7.48
N THR A 109 12.74 -2.49 -8.55
CA THR A 109 13.26 -1.83 -9.77
C THR A 109 12.42 -2.08 -11.01
N LYS A 110 11.27 -2.71 -10.84
CA LYS A 110 10.37 -3.11 -11.93
C LYS A 110 9.05 -2.35 -11.84
N PRO A 111 8.18 -2.41 -12.85
CA PRO A 111 6.88 -1.73 -12.82
C PRO A 111 6.06 -2.09 -11.59
N SER A 112 5.30 -1.12 -11.11
CA SER A 112 4.33 -1.27 -10.03
C SER A 112 3.07 -0.45 -10.31
N CYS A 113 1.96 -0.84 -9.69
CA CYS A 113 0.75 -0.03 -9.56
C CYS A 113 0.23 -0.12 -8.12
N VAL A 114 -0.57 0.87 -7.72
CA VAL A 114 -1.21 0.91 -6.40
C VAL A 114 -2.71 0.75 -6.56
N LEU A 115 -3.32 -0.17 -5.80
CA LEU A 115 -4.77 -0.25 -5.66
C LEU A 115 -5.22 0.62 -4.51
N ILE A 116 -6.21 1.48 -4.78
CA ILE A 116 -6.79 2.44 -3.85
C ILE A 116 -8.30 2.29 -3.76
N CYS A 117 -8.89 2.71 -2.66
CA CYS A 117 -10.35 2.75 -2.48
C CYS A 117 -10.81 4.00 -1.70
N GLU A 118 -12.10 4.23 -1.70
CA GLU A 118 -12.75 5.42 -1.15
C GLU A 118 -12.60 5.59 0.36
N ASP A 119 -12.31 4.54 1.11
CA ASP A 119 -12.11 4.57 2.55
C ASP A 119 -10.63 4.57 2.99
N ASP A 120 -9.70 4.70 2.05
CA ASP A 120 -8.31 5.01 2.37
C ASP A 120 -8.22 6.40 3.02
N TYR A 121 -7.51 6.49 4.16
CA TYR A 121 -7.57 7.66 5.02
C TYR A 121 -6.20 8.14 5.46
N SER A 122 -6.03 9.46 5.67
CA SER A 122 -4.81 10.08 6.20
C SER A 122 -3.58 9.73 5.34
N ASN A 123 -2.57 9.05 5.87
CA ASN A 123 -1.41 8.63 5.06
C ASN A 123 -1.75 7.55 4.01
N GLY A 124 -2.93 6.89 4.09
CA GLY A 124 -3.53 6.09 3.02
C GLY A 124 -3.98 6.95 1.83
N HIS A 125 -4.22 8.25 1.99
CA HIS A 125 -4.29 9.21 0.89
C HIS A 125 -2.88 9.72 0.51
N GLY A 126 -2.01 9.91 1.51
CA GLY A 126 -0.68 10.49 1.31
C GLY A 126 0.26 9.65 0.46
N PHE A 127 0.28 8.33 0.66
CA PHE A 127 1.14 7.44 -0.10
C PHE A 127 0.80 7.43 -1.60
N PRO A 128 -0.43 7.14 -2.04
CA PRO A 128 -0.76 7.14 -3.47
C PRO A 128 -0.63 8.53 -4.10
N TRP A 129 -0.88 9.60 -3.34
CA TRP A 129 -0.66 10.95 -3.82
C TRP A 129 0.82 11.21 -4.14
N VAL A 130 1.75 10.89 -3.23
CA VAL A 130 3.19 11.02 -3.46
C VAL A 130 3.67 10.06 -4.56
N TYR A 131 3.17 8.85 -4.59
CA TYR A 131 3.47 7.84 -5.61
C TYR A 131 3.14 8.36 -7.03
N LYS A 132 1.99 9.00 -7.18
CA LYS A 132 1.54 9.64 -8.43
C LYS A 132 2.39 10.88 -8.79
N GLU A 133 2.67 11.76 -7.82
CA GLU A 133 3.51 12.96 -8.01
C GLU A 133 4.94 12.60 -8.45
N LEU A 134 5.50 11.52 -7.92
CA LEU A 134 6.82 11.01 -8.32
C LEU A 134 6.81 10.24 -9.65
N GLY A 135 5.63 9.96 -10.22
CA GLY A 135 5.51 9.23 -11.48
C GLY A 135 6.02 7.78 -11.37
N ILE A 136 5.92 7.13 -10.20
CA ILE A 136 6.44 5.78 -9.98
C ILE A 136 5.62 4.76 -10.77
N GLY A 137 4.29 4.91 -10.82
CA GLY A 137 3.40 4.03 -11.56
C GLY A 137 1.97 4.55 -11.57
N LYS A 138 1.00 3.67 -11.80
CA LYS A 138 -0.42 4.01 -11.94
C LYS A 138 -1.21 3.73 -10.67
N LEU A 139 -2.22 4.55 -10.40
CA LEU A 139 -3.24 4.32 -9.39
C LEU A 139 -4.47 3.70 -10.03
N ILE A 140 -5.02 2.66 -9.41
CA ILE A 140 -6.18 1.91 -9.91
C ILE A 140 -7.19 1.75 -8.77
N GLY A 141 -8.45 2.03 -9.01
CA GLY A 141 -9.52 1.88 -8.02
C GLY A 141 -10.47 3.05 -7.95
N ALA A 142 -10.99 3.35 -6.78
CA ALA A 142 -11.91 4.47 -6.54
C ALA A 142 -11.16 5.73 -6.07
N PRO A 143 -11.72 6.93 -6.31
CA PRO A 143 -11.15 8.18 -5.80
C PRO A 143 -11.04 8.18 -4.27
N VAL A 144 -9.91 8.67 -3.75
CA VAL A 144 -9.65 8.78 -2.31
C VAL A 144 -9.97 10.19 -1.82
N ALA A 145 -10.66 10.29 -0.70
CA ALA A 145 -10.98 11.59 -0.09
C ALA A 145 -9.69 12.31 0.36
N GLY A 146 -9.69 13.64 0.22
CA GLY A 146 -8.54 14.48 0.58
C GLY A 146 -8.39 14.65 2.09
N THR A 147 -7.57 13.84 2.74
CA THR A 147 -7.37 13.79 4.20
C THR A 147 -5.87 13.78 4.54
N MET A 148 -5.16 14.86 4.20
CA MET A 148 -3.69 14.93 4.28
C MET A 148 -3.15 15.74 5.47
N THR A 149 -3.99 16.32 6.32
CA THR A 149 -3.51 17.09 7.47
C THR A 149 -3.11 16.18 8.61
N ALA A 150 -1.87 16.27 9.05
CA ALA A 150 -1.39 15.53 10.21
C ALA A 150 -2.05 16.04 11.50
N VAL A 151 -2.51 15.10 12.32
CA VAL A 151 -3.29 15.36 13.54
C VAL A 151 -2.43 15.13 14.78
N TRP A 152 -2.49 16.10 15.69
CA TRP A 152 -1.95 15.95 17.04
C TRP A 152 -3.04 15.46 18.00
N TRP A 153 -2.75 14.41 18.76
CA TRP A 153 -3.72 13.75 19.63
C TRP A 153 -3.48 14.14 21.09
N GLU A 154 -4.48 14.74 21.72
CA GLU A 154 -4.44 15.11 23.13
C GLU A 154 -5.43 14.28 23.94
N THR A 155 -4.94 13.70 25.03
CA THR A 155 -5.79 13.02 26.03
C THR A 155 -6.29 14.04 27.03
N LEU A 156 -7.60 14.17 27.15
CA LEU A 156 -8.23 15.15 28.05
C LEU A 156 -8.11 14.74 29.51
N MET A 157 -8.59 15.61 30.43
CA MET A 157 -8.61 15.33 31.88
C MET A 157 -9.41 14.06 32.19
N ASP A 158 -10.53 13.85 31.52
CA ASP A 158 -11.16 12.53 31.44
C ASP A 158 -10.37 11.70 30.41
N ARG A 159 -9.57 10.78 30.90
CA ARG A 159 -8.69 9.95 30.08
C ARG A 159 -9.40 9.01 29.10
N SER A 160 -10.72 8.87 29.20
CA SER A 160 -11.52 8.17 28.20
C SER A 160 -11.77 8.99 26.94
N LEU A 161 -11.48 10.30 26.97
CA LEU A 161 -11.68 11.23 25.88
C LEU A 161 -10.33 11.62 25.26
N VAL A 162 -10.26 11.51 23.95
CA VAL A 162 -9.10 11.93 23.16
C VAL A 162 -9.57 12.92 22.10
N PHE A 163 -8.87 14.03 21.98
CA PHE A 163 -9.15 15.08 20.99
C PHE A 163 -8.03 15.17 19.95
N GLY A 164 -8.40 15.16 18.68
CA GLY A 164 -7.46 15.31 17.57
C GLY A 164 -7.45 16.74 17.05
N ILE A 165 -6.26 17.35 17.01
CA ILE A 165 -6.07 18.72 16.50
C ILE A 165 -5.30 18.66 15.18
N PRO A 166 -5.91 18.97 14.02
CA PRO A 166 -5.20 19.11 12.75
C PRO A 166 -4.22 20.28 12.82
N GLN A 167 -2.93 20.02 12.65
CA GLN A 167 -1.90 21.05 12.83
C GLN A 167 -1.00 21.24 11.62
N VAL A 168 -0.66 20.16 10.90
CA VAL A 168 0.34 20.19 9.85
C VAL A 168 -0.28 19.76 8.53
N GLY A 169 -0.56 20.72 7.68
CA GLY A 169 -0.99 20.47 6.30
C GLY A 169 0.18 20.09 5.41
N CYS A 170 -0.06 19.12 4.51
CA CYS A 170 0.90 18.74 3.48
C CYS A 170 0.52 19.39 2.15
N ARG A 171 1.48 20.03 1.48
CA ARG A 171 1.29 20.61 0.15
C ARG A 171 2.37 20.16 -0.81
N ASP A 172 2.03 20.11 -2.09
CA ASP A 172 2.97 19.81 -3.15
C ASP A 172 3.93 21.01 -3.42
N MET A 173 4.88 20.80 -4.32
CA MET A 173 5.85 21.84 -4.68
C MET A 173 5.25 23.00 -5.50
N ARG A 174 3.99 22.86 -5.97
CA ARG A 174 3.20 23.91 -6.64
C ARG A 174 2.41 24.74 -5.63
N GLY A 175 2.37 24.33 -4.34
CA GLY A 175 1.66 25.01 -3.27
C GLY A 175 0.23 24.50 -3.03
N THR A 176 -0.20 23.44 -3.69
CA THR A 176 -1.54 22.86 -3.51
C THR A 176 -1.55 21.94 -2.28
N PHE A 177 -2.49 22.16 -1.37
CA PHE A 177 -2.69 21.28 -0.23
C PHE A 177 -3.44 20.02 -0.63
N GLY A 178 -3.01 18.87 -0.12
CA GLY A 178 -3.70 17.60 -0.29
C GLY A 178 -5.01 17.50 0.51
N GLU A 179 -5.16 18.28 1.58
CA GLU A 179 -6.40 18.35 2.36
C GLU A 179 -7.55 18.89 1.50
N ASN A 180 -8.72 18.25 1.60
CA ASN A 180 -9.90 18.53 0.78
C ASN A 180 -9.70 18.42 -0.74
N THR A 181 -8.60 17.79 -1.16
CA THR A 181 -8.31 17.54 -2.57
C THR A 181 -8.44 16.05 -2.87
N THR A 182 -9.54 15.66 -3.50
CA THR A 182 -9.78 14.26 -3.88
C THR A 182 -8.70 13.76 -4.81
N LEU A 183 -8.06 12.64 -4.47
CA LEU A 183 -7.09 11.98 -5.32
C LEU A 183 -7.80 11.08 -6.32
N GLN A 184 -7.66 11.41 -7.61
CA GLN A 184 -8.25 10.63 -8.70
C GLN A 184 -7.31 9.50 -9.11
N PRO A 185 -7.80 8.25 -9.27
CA PRO A 185 -7.03 7.17 -9.87
C PRO A 185 -6.71 7.45 -11.34
N ASP A 186 -5.70 6.79 -11.89
CA ASP A 186 -5.43 6.79 -13.33
C ASP A 186 -6.39 5.86 -14.09
N ILE A 187 -6.84 4.81 -13.42
CA ILE A 187 -7.83 3.85 -13.93
C ILE A 187 -8.90 3.68 -12.85
N GLU A 188 -10.09 4.18 -13.16
CA GLU A 188 -11.21 4.11 -12.23
C GLU A 188 -11.88 2.74 -12.30
N VAL A 189 -12.01 2.09 -11.13
CA VAL A 189 -12.63 0.77 -10.99
C VAL A 189 -13.46 0.76 -9.70
N TYR A 190 -14.73 0.43 -9.83
CA TYR A 190 -15.65 0.21 -8.71
C TYR A 190 -16.12 -1.24 -8.66
N ASN A 191 -16.32 -1.75 -7.47
CA ASN A 191 -17.09 -2.97 -7.30
C ASN A 191 -18.58 -2.64 -7.39
N SER A 192 -19.33 -3.40 -8.17
CA SER A 192 -20.78 -3.25 -8.16
C SER A 192 -21.38 -3.82 -6.86
N PRO A 193 -22.57 -3.37 -6.42
CA PRO A 193 -23.25 -4.01 -5.30
C PRO A 193 -23.48 -5.51 -5.49
N GLU A 194 -23.65 -5.96 -6.74
CA GLU A 194 -23.79 -7.38 -7.09
C GLU A 194 -22.48 -8.15 -6.82
N ASP A 195 -21.31 -7.58 -7.14
CA ASP A 195 -20.00 -8.21 -6.88
C ASP A 195 -19.80 -8.41 -5.38
N TYR A 196 -20.22 -7.45 -4.55
CA TYR A 196 -20.17 -7.59 -3.09
C TYR A 196 -21.08 -8.71 -2.57
N ILE A 197 -22.28 -8.87 -3.13
CA ILE A 197 -23.27 -9.87 -2.69
C ILE A 197 -22.87 -11.26 -3.19
N THR A 198 -22.38 -11.39 -4.41
CA THR A 198 -22.05 -12.67 -5.04
C THR A 198 -20.62 -13.13 -4.72
N GLY A 199 -19.78 -12.26 -4.19
CA GLY A 199 -18.40 -12.57 -3.83
C GLY A 199 -17.46 -12.73 -5.02
N HIS A 200 -17.78 -12.08 -6.13
CA HIS A 200 -16.95 -12.01 -7.33
C HIS A 200 -15.86 -10.97 -7.23
#